data_8c25edd799ff6b49d550090d51263302
#
_entry.id   8c25edd799ff6b49d550090d51263302
#
_cell.length_a   1.000
_cell.length_b   1.000
_cell.length_c   1.000
_cell.angle_alpha   90.00
_cell.angle_beta   90.00
_cell.angle_gamma   90.00
#
_symmetry.space_group_name_H-M   'P 1'
#
loop_
_entity.id
_entity.type
_entity.pdbx_description
1 polymer ?
#
loop_
_entity_poly.entity_id
_entity_poly.type
_entity_poly.pdbx_seq_one_letter_code
_entity_poly.pdbx_strand_id
1 'polypeptide(L)'
;NKRAKLIFNNYKKYKSTRALGFCTSKKHAKFMADYFNNAGVKACAVYSGSESEEFDRKEAISMLVKGEVQVLFSIDMFNEGLDIPSIDMVMFLRPTESPTIFLQQLGRGLRKYQDKKYLNVLDFIGNYKKANLVPFLLTGGKPPSVNKNGKRGMPSNEEYPDDCIIDFQWQLIDIFKKMDEQNKKIKDKIVEDFKRVKEDLGKVPTRVELFTYIDDIIYENMKNNKKNNIFKNYLGFLNEIDELTEEEKELLNTEAEQFINMIEETSMTKTYKIPIILAFYN
;
A
#
# COMPACT_ATOMS: atom_id res chain seq x y z
N ASN A 1 1.49 19.96 -18.56
CA ASN A 1 1.40 19.15 -17.36
C ASN A 1 2.57 18.15 -17.31
N LYS A 2 3.54 18.42 -16.42
CA LYS A 2 4.81 17.66 -16.35
C LYS A 2 4.60 16.17 -16.07
N ARG A 3 3.65 15.83 -15.19
CA ARG A 3 3.37 14.41 -14.80
C ARG A 3 2.77 13.60 -15.95
N ALA A 4 1.80 14.15 -16.68
CA ALA A 4 1.23 13.47 -17.83
C ALA A 4 2.26 13.22 -18.94
N LYS A 5 3.15 14.19 -19.18
CA LYS A 5 4.28 14.04 -20.12
C LYS A 5 5.23 12.91 -19.68
N LEU A 6 5.55 12.81 -18.38
CA LEU A 6 6.38 11.75 -17.85
C LEU A 6 5.72 10.37 -18.06
N ILE A 7 4.44 10.24 -17.74
CA ILE A 7 3.67 9.00 -17.92
C ILE A 7 3.65 8.61 -19.41
N PHE A 8 3.33 9.53 -20.28
CA PHE A 8 3.27 9.29 -21.71
C PHE A 8 4.62 8.87 -22.32
N ASN A 9 5.73 9.53 -21.90
CA ASN A 9 7.06 9.17 -22.36
C ASN A 9 7.45 7.75 -21.94
N ASN A 10 7.14 7.35 -20.70
CA ASN A 10 7.40 5.99 -20.23
C ASN A 10 6.50 4.97 -20.94
N TYR A 11 5.21 5.26 -21.15
CA TYR A 11 4.33 4.43 -21.98
C TYR A 11 4.93 4.17 -23.36
N LYS A 12 5.41 5.21 -24.07
CA LYS A 12 6.01 5.06 -25.40
C LYS A 12 7.29 4.24 -25.41
N LYS A 13 8.09 4.29 -24.33
CA LYS A 13 9.34 3.54 -24.20
C LYS A 13 9.13 2.02 -24.31
N TYR A 14 8.03 1.51 -23.77
CA TYR A 14 7.75 0.07 -23.66
C TYR A 14 6.82 -0.49 -24.74
N LYS A 15 6.44 0.30 -25.74
CA LYS A 15 5.68 -0.12 -26.95
C LYS A 15 4.47 -1.04 -26.66
N SER A 16 3.63 -0.66 -25.70
CA SER A 16 2.41 -1.40 -25.39
C SER A 16 1.39 -1.37 -26.52
N THR A 17 0.65 -2.44 -26.68
CA THR A 17 -0.49 -2.53 -27.61
C THR A 17 -1.83 -2.41 -26.89
N ARG A 18 -1.92 -2.87 -25.64
CA ARG A 18 -3.13 -2.82 -24.81
C ARG A 18 -2.78 -2.53 -23.36
N ALA A 19 -3.02 -1.29 -22.95
CA ALA A 19 -2.68 -0.83 -21.61
C ALA A 19 -3.90 -0.50 -20.75
N LEU A 20 -3.75 -0.74 -19.43
CA LEU A 20 -4.64 -0.22 -18.39
C LEU A 20 -3.93 0.84 -17.56
N GLY A 21 -4.61 1.95 -17.27
CA GLY A 21 -4.13 2.99 -16.36
C GLY A 21 -5.08 3.17 -15.18
N PHE A 22 -4.60 2.94 -13.96
CA PHE A 22 -5.39 3.12 -12.74
C PHE A 22 -5.23 4.54 -12.20
N CYS A 23 -6.32 5.32 -12.21
CA CYS A 23 -6.35 6.73 -11.84
C CYS A 23 -6.97 6.97 -10.46
N THR A 24 -6.73 8.16 -9.90
CA THR A 24 -7.25 8.58 -8.58
C THR A 24 -8.69 9.06 -8.61
N SER A 25 -9.19 9.55 -9.75
CA SER A 25 -10.53 10.16 -9.88
C SER A 25 -11.01 10.13 -11.33
N LYS A 26 -12.33 10.34 -11.53
CA LYS A 26 -12.95 10.48 -12.87
C LYS A 26 -12.27 11.59 -13.68
N LYS A 27 -12.04 12.76 -13.07
CA LYS A 27 -11.34 13.88 -13.70
C LYS A 27 -9.92 13.51 -14.13
N HIS A 28 -9.21 12.71 -13.33
CA HIS A 28 -7.87 12.26 -13.66
C HIS A 28 -7.89 11.27 -14.83
N ALA A 29 -8.80 10.30 -14.82
CA ALA A 29 -8.94 9.34 -15.91
C ALA A 29 -9.27 10.03 -17.24
N LYS A 30 -10.26 10.94 -17.25
CA LYS A 30 -10.62 11.73 -18.41
C LYS A 30 -9.44 12.58 -18.92
N PHE A 31 -8.80 13.31 -18.03
CA PHE A 31 -7.63 14.12 -18.36
C PHE A 31 -6.51 13.30 -19.03
N MET A 32 -6.24 12.08 -18.50
CA MET A 32 -5.21 11.23 -19.08
C MET A 32 -5.61 10.67 -20.44
N ALA A 33 -6.88 10.28 -20.63
CA ALA A 33 -7.38 9.85 -21.92
C ALA A 33 -7.28 10.97 -22.97
N ASP A 34 -7.72 12.18 -22.64
CA ASP A 34 -7.61 13.36 -23.51
C ASP A 34 -6.15 13.67 -23.85
N TYR A 35 -5.25 13.59 -22.87
CA TYR A 35 -3.83 13.84 -23.09
C TYR A 35 -3.21 12.83 -24.06
N PHE A 36 -3.55 11.53 -23.93
CA PHE A 36 -3.06 10.48 -24.82
C PHE A 36 -3.62 10.63 -26.23
N ASN A 37 -4.93 10.92 -26.35
CA ASN A 37 -5.58 11.17 -27.64
C ASN A 37 -4.94 12.36 -28.37
N ASN A 38 -4.70 13.47 -27.67
CA ASN A 38 -4.02 14.64 -28.24
C ASN A 38 -2.57 14.35 -28.65
N ALA A 39 -1.96 13.33 -28.06
CA ALA A 39 -0.61 12.87 -28.38
C ALA A 39 -0.59 11.73 -29.42
N GLY A 40 -1.74 11.40 -30.03
CA GLY A 40 -1.86 10.41 -31.10
C GLY A 40 -1.98 8.95 -30.64
N VAL A 41 -2.26 8.69 -29.36
CA VAL A 41 -2.52 7.35 -28.82
C VAL A 41 -4.00 7.25 -28.46
N LYS A 42 -4.74 6.37 -29.11
CA LYS A 42 -6.18 6.19 -28.89
C LYS A 42 -6.44 5.67 -27.47
N ALA A 43 -7.11 6.46 -26.66
CA ALA A 43 -7.40 6.16 -25.27
C ALA A 43 -8.82 6.55 -24.88
N CYS A 44 -9.42 5.84 -23.93
CA CYS A 44 -10.68 6.23 -23.31
C CYS A 44 -10.64 6.11 -21.81
N ALA A 45 -11.51 6.87 -21.13
CA ALA A 45 -11.73 6.79 -19.69
C ALA A 45 -12.98 5.98 -19.41
N VAL A 46 -12.90 5.09 -18.39
CA VAL A 46 -13.99 4.20 -18.01
C VAL A 46 -14.22 4.29 -16.51
N TYR A 47 -15.44 4.61 -16.09
CA TYR A 47 -15.85 4.65 -14.68
C TYR A 47 -17.35 4.45 -14.51
N SER A 48 -17.78 4.00 -13.34
CA SER A 48 -19.20 3.77 -13.04
C SER A 48 -19.95 5.06 -12.70
N GLY A 49 -21.22 5.15 -13.10
CA GLY A 49 -22.18 6.13 -12.57
C GLY A 49 -22.18 7.51 -13.22
N SER A 50 -22.01 7.64 -14.52
CA SER A 50 -22.28 8.86 -15.25
C SER A 50 -23.34 8.64 -16.33
N GLU A 51 -24.36 9.49 -16.35
CA GLU A 51 -25.39 9.55 -17.38
C GLU A 51 -24.93 10.22 -18.68
N SER A 52 -23.67 10.63 -18.79
CA SER A 52 -23.18 11.43 -19.92
C SER A 52 -21.90 10.89 -20.54
N GLU A 53 -21.99 10.55 -21.79
CA GLU A 53 -20.96 10.57 -22.85
C GLU A 53 -19.74 9.65 -22.75
N GLU A 54 -19.63 8.73 -21.81
CA GLU A 54 -18.50 7.81 -21.74
C GLU A 54 -18.95 6.38 -21.98
N PHE A 55 -18.13 5.64 -22.74
CA PHE A 55 -18.39 4.29 -23.17
C PHE A 55 -18.83 3.39 -22.01
N ASP A 56 -19.89 2.60 -22.22
CA ASP A 56 -20.20 1.49 -21.32
C ASP A 56 -18.95 0.63 -21.14
N ARG A 57 -18.75 0.15 -19.93
CA ARG A 57 -17.59 -0.67 -19.55
C ARG A 57 -17.34 -1.82 -20.54
N LYS A 58 -18.39 -2.51 -20.97
CA LYS A 58 -18.30 -3.63 -21.92
C LYS A 58 -17.84 -3.17 -23.29
N GLU A 59 -18.34 -2.05 -23.75
CA GLU A 59 -17.98 -1.45 -25.01
C GLU A 59 -16.51 -1.03 -25.03
N ALA A 60 -16.04 -0.30 -24.02
CA ALA A 60 -14.65 0.12 -23.91
C ALA A 60 -13.67 -1.06 -23.87
N ILE A 61 -14.04 -2.16 -23.20
CA ILE A 61 -13.24 -3.38 -23.19
C ILE A 61 -13.22 -4.02 -24.58
N SER A 62 -14.37 -4.08 -25.26
CA SER A 62 -14.45 -4.59 -26.63
C SER A 62 -13.56 -3.80 -27.57
N MET A 63 -13.56 -2.47 -27.44
CA MET A 63 -12.68 -1.58 -28.23
C MET A 63 -11.20 -1.85 -27.93
N LEU A 64 -10.81 -2.07 -26.65
CA LEU A 64 -9.43 -2.42 -26.31
C LEU A 64 -9.02 -3.77 -26.89
N VAL A 65 -9.88 -4.80 -26.76
CA VAL A 65 -9.61 -6.15 -27.28
C VAL A 65 -9.48 -6.13 -28.81
N LYS A 66 -10.33 -5.37 -29.51
CA LYS A 66 -10.28 -5.20 -30.98
C LYS A 66 -9.11 -4.30 -31.43
N GLY A 67 -8.44 -3.60 -30.52
CA GLY A 67 -7.38 -2.65 -30.86
C GLY A 67 -7.88 -1.31 -31.40
N GLU A 68 -9.16 -1.02 -31.26
CA GLU A 68 -9.75 0.29 -31.63
C GLU A 68 -9.26 1.40 -30.70
N VAL A 69 -9.01 1.07 -29.42
CA VAL A 69 -8.27 1.88 -28.45
C VAL A 69 -7.07 1.08 -27.93
N GLN A 70 -6.03 1.80 -27.53
CA GLN A 70 -4.77 1.23 -27.04
C GLN A 70 -4.67 1.30 -25.51
N VAL A 71 -5.35 2.28 -24.89
CA VAL A 71 -5.27 2.52 -23.44
C VAL A 71 -6.65 2.77 -22.85
N LEU A 72 -6.96 2.07 -21.76
CA LEU A 72 -8.10 2.38 -20.89
C LEU A 72 -7.62 2.99 -19.60
N PHE A 73 -8.13 4.17 -19.24
CA PHE A 73 -7.93 4.79 -17.94
C PHE A 73 -9.15 4.57 -17.06
N SER A 74 -8.95 4.02 -15.86
CA SER A 74 -10.04 3.67 -14.94
C SER A 74 -9.70 4.04 -13.51
N ILE A 75 -10.73 4.13 -12.64
CA ILE A 75 -10.56 4.37 -11.21
C ILE A 75 -10.51 3.03 -10.48
N ASP A 76 -11.65 2.39 -10.26
CA ASP A 76 -11.78 1.17 -9.45
C ASP A 76 -12.54 0.03 -10.16
N MET A 77 -13.01 0.28 -11.37
CA MET A 77 -13.93 -0.60 -12.07
C MET A 77 -13.37 -1.99 -12.39
N PHE A 78 -12.06 -2.16 -12.25
CA PHE A 78 -11.39 -3.41 -12.58
C PHE A 78 -11.04 -4.26 -11.35
N ASN A 79 -11.59 -3.92 -10.18
CA ASN A 79 -11.37 -4.72 -8.97
C ASN A 79 -12.07 -6.08 -9.01
N GLU A 80 -13.17 -6.22 -9.79
CA GLU A 80 -13.92 -7.49 -9.94
C GLU A 80 -14.31 -7.78 -11.39
N GLY A 81 -14.17 -9.05 -11.79
CA GLY A 81 -14.87 -9.63 -12.96
C GLY A 81 -14.36 -9.32 -14.36
N LEU A 82 -13.22 -8.66 -14.57
CA LEU A 82 -12.67 -8.45 -15.91
C LEU A 82 -11.47 -9.35 -16.19
N ASP A 83 -11.64 -10.14 -17.22
CA ASP A 83 -10.60 -10.98 -17.78
C ASP A 83 -10.22 -10.45 -19.17
N ILE A 84 -9.08 -9.75 -19.26
CA ILE A 84 -8.51 -9.30 -20.52
C ILE A 84 -7.07 -9.81 -20.62
N PRO A 85 -6.87 -11.08 -21.02
CA PRO A 85 -5.54 -11.68 -21.09
C PRO A 85 -4.58 -10.95 -22.03
N SER A 86 -5.12 -10.23 -23.02
CA SER A 86 -4.35 -9.49 -24.01
C SER A 86 -3.68 -8.21 -23.50
N ILE A 87 -3.92 -7.80 -22.25
CA ILE A 87 -3.24 -6.65 -21.65
C ILE A 87 -1.74 -6.93 -21.52
N ASP A 88 -0.92 -6.05 -22.06
CA ASP A 88 0.53 -6.14 -22.06
C ASP A 88 1.20 -5.00 -21.23
N MET A 89 0.40 -4.05 -20.72
CA MET A 89 0.88 -3.01 -19.82
C MET A 89 -0.17 -2.62 -18.77
N VAL A 90 0.32 -2.38 -17.56
CA VAL A 90 -0.45 -1.80 -16.45
C VAL A 90 0.28 -0.56 -15.93
N MET A 91 -0.43 0.55 -15.79
CA MET A 91 0.09 1.81 -15.26
C MET A 91 -0.62 2.17 -13.95
N PHE A 92 0.13 2.20 -12.85
CA PHE A 92 -0.36 2.70 -11.56
C PHE A 92 -0.13 4.20 -11.47
N LEU A 93 -1.20 4.99 -11.71
CA LEU A 93 -1.18 6.46 -11.66
C LEU A 93 -1.73 6.98 -10.33
N ARG A 94 -2.11 6.09 -9.44
CA ARG A 94 -2.61 6.35 -8.10
C ARG A 94 -1.79 5.59 -7.06
N PRO A 95 -1.72 6.11 -5.81
CA PRO A 95 -1.21 5.33 -4.70
C PRO A 95 -2.07 4.09 -4.48
N THR A 96 -1.46 2.93 -4.36
CA THR A 96 -2.15 1.69 -3.99
C THR A 96 -1.76 1.35 -2.56
N GLU A 97 -2.64 1.65 -1.61
CA GLU A 97 -2.38 1.43 -0.18
C GLU A 97 -2.54 -0.03 0.26
N SER A 98 -3.31 -0.82 -0.48
CA SER A 98 -3.58 -2.23 -0.17
C SER A 98 -2.73 -3.15 -1.03
N PRO A 99 -1.90 -4.01 -0.42
CA PRO A 99 -1.16 -5.07 -1.11
C PRO A 99 -2.07 -5.97 -1.95
N THR A 100 -3.23 -6.31 -1.41
CA THR A 100 -4.23 -7.17 -2.07
C THR A 100 -4.74 -6.54 -3.36
N ILE A 101 -5.11 -5.24 -3.32
CA ILE A 101 -5.58 -4.52 -4.50
C ILE A 101 -4.47 -4.42 -5.55
N PHE A 102 -3.22 -4.14 -5.14
CA PHE A 102 -2.07 -4.09 -6.03
C PHE A 102 -1.89 -5.44 -6.76
N LEU A 103 -1.84 -6.54 -6.00
CA LEU A 103 -1.67 -7.88 -6.57
C LEU A 103 -2.86 -8.31 -7.44
N GLN A 104 -4.09 -7.94 -7.08
CA GLN A 104 -5.28 -8.22 -7.89
C GLN A 104 -5.25 -7.46 -9.22
N GLN A 105 -4.85 -6.20 -9.22
CA GLN A 105 -4.72 -5.39 -10.42
C GLN A 105 -3.59 -5.90 -11.32
N LEU A 106 -2.46 -6.28 -10.73
CA LEU A 106 -1.32 -6.87 -11.42
C LEU A 106 -1.68 -8.24 -12.03
N GLY A 107 -2.32 -9.12 -11.26
CA GLY A 107 -2.68 -10.47 -11.66
C GLY A 107 -3.55 -10.54 -12.92
N ARG A 108 -4.32 -9.50 -13.21
CA ARG A 108 -5.13 -9.42 -14.45
C ARG A 108 -4.27 -9.34 -15.71
N GLY A 109 -3.12 -8.65 -15.61
CA GLY A 109 -2.15 -8.58 -16.69
C GLY A 109 -1.20 -9.77 -16.77
N LEU A 110 -1.12 -10.62 -15.74
CA LEU A 110 -0.19 -11.77 -15.72
C LEU A 110 -0.72 -13.00 -16.46
N ARG A 111 -1.96 -12.99 -16.94
CA ARG A 111 -2.51 -14.12 -17.69
C ARG A 111 -1.79 -14.32 -19.03
N LYS A 112 -1.53 -15.58 -19.36
CA LYS A 112 -0.93 -15.95 -20.64
C LYS A 112 -1.88 -15.62 -21.79
N TYR A 113 -1.35 -15.02 -22.84
CA TYR A 113 -2.05 -14.72 -24.08
C TYR A 113 -1.12 -14.94 -25.27
N GLN A 114 -1.67 -15.31 -26.42
CA GLN A 114 -0.90 -15.56 -27.63
C GLN A 114 -0.03 -14.33 -27.96
N ASP A 115 1.26 -14.56 -28.23
CA ASP A 115 2.26 -13.54 -28.57
C ASP A 115 2.63 -12.54 -27.45
N LYS A 116 2.02 -12.63 -26.27
CA LYS A 116 2.40 -11.82 -25.12
C LYS A 116 3.56 -12.46 -24.35
N LYS A 117 4.75 -11.86 -24.44
CA LYS A 117 5.96 -12.34 -23.77
C LYS A 117 6.06 -11.82 -22.33
N TYR A 118 5.69 -10.56 -22.11
CA TYR A 118 5.81 -9.87 -20.83
C TYR A 118 4.57 -9.03 -20.53
N LEU A 119 4.36 -8.76 -19.25
CA LEU A 119 3.53 -7.67 -18.79
C LEU A 119 4.45 -6.54 -18.31
N ASN A 120 4.36 -5.37 -18.94
CA ASN A 120 5.04 -4.18 -18.45
C ASN A 120 4.22 -3.54 -17.34
N VAL A 121 4.83 -3.30 -16.20
CA VAL A 121 4.20 -2.60 -15.08
C VAL A 121 4.92 -1.28 -14.86
N LEU A 122 4.20 -0.18 -15.00
CA LEU A 122 4.70 1.16 -14.74
C LEU A 122 4.06 1.69 -13.47
N ASP A 123 4.81 1.74 -12.39
CA ASP A 123 4.34 2.35 -11.15
C ASP A 123 4.93 3.76 -11.00
N PHE A 124 4.06 4.76 -11.11
CA PHE A 124 4.42 6.15 -10.93
C PHE A 124 4.31 6.51 -9.46
N ILE A 125 5.24 5.98 -8.68
CA ILE A 125 5.35 6.21 -7.24
C ILE A 125 5.34 7.71 -6.97
N GLY A 126 4.30 8.15 -6.27
CA GLY A 126 4.16 9.52 -5.82
C GLY A 126 4.58 9.66 -4.35
N ASN A 127 4.42 10.85 -3.80
CA ASN A 127 4.62 11.12 -2.38
C ASN A 127 3.49 10.48 -1.54
N TYR A 128 3.43 9.15 -1.46
CA TYR A 128 2.49 8.46 -0.60
C TYR A 128 3.22 7.61 0.46
N LYS A 129 2.61 7.55 1.63
CA LYS A 129 3.22 7.07 2.88
C LYS A 129 3.75 5.62 2.87
N LYS A 130 3.40 4.82 1.85
CA LYS A 130 3.74 3.40 1.77
C LYS A 130 4.45 3.00 0.46
N ALA A 131 5.00 3.97 -0.27
CA ALA A 131 5.71 3.71 -1.52
C ALA A 131 6.87 2.70 -1.37
N ASN A 132 7.51 2.70 -0.21
CA ASN A 132 8.59 1.78 0.14
C ASN A 132 8.15 0.31 0.29
N LEU A 133 6.85 0.01 0.32
CA LEU A 133 6.35 -1.36 0.41
C LEU A 133 6.26 -2.07 -0.95
N VAL A 134 6.14 -1.32 -2.05
CA VAL A 134 5.97 -1.91 -3.39
C VAL A 134 7.06 -2.92 -3.75
N PRO A 135 8.36 -2.66 -3.49
CA PRO A 135 9.40 -3.65 -3.73
C PRO A 135 9.18 -5.00 -3.03
N PHE A 136 8.70 -4.95 -1.78
CA PHE A 136 8.44 -6.16 -0.98
C PHE A 136 7.19 -6.92 -1.39
N LEU A 137 6.18 -6.24 -1.94
CA LEU A 137 4.99 -6.90 -2.46
C LEU A 137 5.30 -7.81 -3.65
N LEU A 138 6.33 -7.45 -4.41
CA LEU A 138 6.77 -8.19 -5.58
C LEU A 138 7.60 -9.44 -5.24
N THR A 139 8.11 -9.57 -4.02
CA THR A 139 8.81 -10.79 -3.54
C THR A 139 7.87 -11.91 -3.10
N GLY A 140 6.55 -11.76 -3.32
CA GLY A 140 5.54 -12.74 -2.90
C GLY A 140 5.19 -12.67 -1.40
N GLY A 141 5.40 -11.51 -0.77
CA GLY A 141 5.04 -11.28 0.63
C GLY A 141 6.02 -11.88 1.65
N LYS A 142 7.20 -12.32 1.21
CA LYS A 142 8.26 -12.69 2.13
C LYS A 142 8.68 -11.46 2.94
N PRO A 143 8.82 -11.56 4.27
CA PRO A 143 9.32 -10.45 5.05
C PRO A 143 10.72 -10.07 4.53
N PRO A 144 11.03 -8.75 4.46
CA PRO A 144 12.33 -8.31 3.96
C PRO A 144 13.45 -8.92 4.81
N SER A 145 14.49 -9.42 4.14
CA SER A 145 15.68 -9.92 4.80
C SER A 145 16.31 -8.79 5.63
N VAL A 146 16.53 -9.09 6.90
CA VAL A 146 17.20 -8.18 7.82
C VAL A 146 18.69 -8.45 7.70
N ASN A 147 19.47 -7.48 7.22
CA ASN A 147 20.92 -7.63 7.16
C ASN A 147 21.51 -7.73 8.60
N LYS A 148 22.80 -8.18 8.70
CA LYS A 148 23.50 -8.41 9.98
C LYS A 148 23.47 -7.19 10.95
N ASN A 149 23.08 -6.01 10.47
CA ASN A 149 22.99 -4.77 11.24
C ASN A 149 21.55 -4.39 11.61
N GLY A 150 20.59 -5.31 11.51
CA GLY A 150 19.18 -5.05 11.83
C GLY A 150 18.47 -4.08 10.84
N LYS A 151 19.11 -3.72 9.73
CA LYS A 151 18.55 -2.83 8.73
C LYS A 151 17.78 -3.65 7.68
N ARG A 152 16.53 -3.31 7.43
CA ARG A 152 15.76 -3.80 6.29
C ARG A 152 16.32 -3.15 5.03
N GLY A 153 16.96 -3.96 4.17
CA GLY A 153 17.41 -3.53 2.85
C GLY A 153 16.28 -3.55 1.84
N MET A 154 16.48 -2.92 0.69
CA MET A 154 15.68 -3.22 -0.50
C MET A 154 15.87 -4.69 -0.85
N PRO A 155 14.82 -5.41 -1.34
CA PRO A 155 14.99 -6.77 -1.83
C PRO A 155 16.10 -6.83 -2.88
N SER A 156 16.93 -7.87 -2.82
CA SER A 156 17.93 -8.15 -3.86
C SER A 156 17.23 -8.75 -5.08
N ASN A 157 17.90 -8.75 -6.23
CA ASN A 157 17.35 -9.36 -7.45
C ASN A 157 17.03 -10.85 -7.29
N GLU A 158 17.71 -11.54 -6.39
CA GLU A 158 17.51 -12.96 -6.08
C GLU A 158 16.24 -13.23 -5.25
N GLU A 159 15.66 -12.19 -4.62
CA GLU A 159 14.43 -12.29 -3.83
C GLU A 159 13.17 -12.13 -4.70
N TYR A 160 13.33 -11.69 -5.95
CA TYR A 160 12.22 -11.62 -6.91
C TYR A 160 12.09 -12.94 -7.71
N PRO A 161 10.90 -13.24 -8.27
CA PRO A 161 10.75 -14.36 -9.19
C PRO A 161 11.71 -14.26 -10.39
N ASP A 162 12.24 -15.38 -10.85
CA ASP A 162 13.28 -15.48 -11.90
C ASP A 162 12.90 -14.78 -13.22
N ASP A 163 11.60 -14.67 -13.52
CA ASP A 163 11.04 -14.03 -14.72
C ASP A 163 10.60 -12.58 -14.48
N CYS A 164 10.93 -12.01 -13.34
CA CYS A 164 10.66 -10.61 -12.99
C CYS A 164 11.89 -9.74 -13.17
N ILE A 165 11.76 -8.69 -14.02
CA ILE A 165 12.77 -7.64 -14.14
C ILE A 165 12.23 -6.40 -13.45
N ILE A 166 12.89 -5.92 -12.41
CA ILE A 166 12.47 -4.76 -11.63
C ILE A 166 13.53 -3.69 -11.72
N ASP A 167 13.14 -2.50 -12.17
CA ASP A 167 14.00 -1.34 -12.31
C ASP A 167 13.41 -0.17 -11.50
N PHE A 168 14.20 0.36 -10.57
CA PHE A 168 13.85 1.55 -9.79
C PHE A 168 14.71 2.73 -10.22
N GLN A 169 14.09 3.91 -10.36
CA GLN A 169 14.87 5.12 -10.51
C GLN A 169 15.69 5.39 -9.25
N TRP A 170 16.96 5.75 -9.41
CA TRP A 170 17.92 5.99 -8.31
C TRP A 170 17.38 6.95 -7.23
N GLN A 171 16.65 7.99 -7.65
CA GLN A 171 16.04 8.96 -6.74
C GLN A 171 15.02 8.33 -5.79
N LEU A 172 14.35 7.24 -6.19
CA LEU A 172 13.38 6.53 -5.37
C LEU A 172 14.05 5.74 -4.25
N ILE A 173 15.21 5.16 -4.53
CA ILE A 173 16.01 4.44 -3.52
C ILE A 173 16.37 5.38 -2.37
N ASP A 174 16.80 6.61 -2.69
CA ASP A 174 17.12 7.60 -1.68
C ASP A 174 15.89 8.10 -0.92
N ILE A 175 14.73 8.22 -1.59
CA ILE A 175 13.47 8.55 -0.93
C ILE A 175 13.06 7.44 0.03
N PHE A 176 13.16 6.17 -0.38
CA PHE A 176 12.84 5.03 0.49
C PHE A 176 13.73 4.97 1.72
N LYS A 177 15.04 5.17 1.55
CA LYS A 177 15.99 5.25 2.67
C LYS A 177 15.63 6.36 3.66
N LYS A 178 15.31 7.56 3.16
CA LYS A 178 14.90 8.68 4.02
C LYS A 178 13.59 8.40 4.76
N MET A 179 12.61 7.75 4.11
CA MET A 179 11.36 7.33 4.75
C MET A 179 11.61 6.32 5.87
N ASP A 180 12.49 5.34 5.65
CA ASP A 180 12.85 4.36 6.67
C ASP A 180 13.60 5.00 7.84
N GLU A 181 14.49 5.94 7.58
CA GLU A 181 15.21 6.69 8.62
C GLU A 181 14.27 7.58 9.45
N GLN A 182 13.29 8.24 8.80
CA GLN A 182 12.29 9.04 9.51
C GLN A 182 11.39 8.16 10.41
N ASN A 183 10.98 6.99 9.91
CA ASN A 183 10.21 6.03 10.70
C ASN A 183 10.99 5.52 11.92
N LYS A 184 12.30 5.29 11.78
CA LYS A 184 13.19 4.90 12.90
C LYS A 184 13.29 6.00 13.95
N LYS A 185 13.52 7.25 13.55
CA LYS A 185 13.62 8.38 14.48
C LYS A 185 12.34 8.57 15.28
N ILE A 186 11.16 8.36 14.70
CA ILE A 186 9.88 8.40 15.43
C ILE A 186 9.82 7.26 16.45
N LYS A 187 10.23 6.07 16.06
CA LYS A 187 10.22 4.89 16.92
C LYS A 187 11.17 5.04 18.12
N ASP A 188 12.38 5.53 17.86
CA ASP A 188 13.36 5.81 18.91
C ASP A 188 12.81 6.81 19.93
N LYS A 189 12.16 7.88 19.48
CA LYS A 189 11.51 8.86 20.36
C LYS A 189 10.37 8.25 21.19
N ILE A 190 9.57 7.37 20.60
CA ILE A 190 8.50 6.65 21.32
C ILE A 190 9.11 5.80 22.43
N VAL A 191 10.19 5.08 22.15
CA VAL A 191 10.88 4.24 23.15
C VAL A 191 11.53 5.09 24.24
N GLU A 192 12.14 6.22 23.88
CA GLU A 192 12.72 7.15 24.86
C GLU A 192 11.64 7.70 25.79
N ASP A 193 10.50 8.11 25.27
CA ASP A 193 9.40 8.65 26.07
C ASP A 193 8.72 7.57 26.92
N PHE A 194 8.57 6.37 26.39
CA PHE A 194 8.13 5.21 27.18
C PHE A 194 9.05 4.97 28.39
N LYS A 195 10.37 5.02 28.21
CA LYS A 195 11.34 4.85 29.30
C LYS A 195 11.20 5.95 30.34
N ARG A 196 11.02 7.20 29.92
CA ARG A 196 10.74 8.32 30.82
C ARG A 196 9.50 8.06 31.67
N VAL A 197 8.37 7.70 31.03
CA VAL A 197 7.12 7.40 31.75
C VAL A 197 7.28 6.20 32.69
N LYS A 198 8.02 5.16 32.30
CA LYS A 198 8.35 4.03 33.14
C LYS A 198 9.14 4.43 34.39
N GLU A 199 10.14 5.28 34.22
CA GLU A 199 10.94 5.81 35.31
C GLU A 199 10.09 6.67 36.26
N ASP A 200 9.24 7.55 35.73
CA ASP A 200 8.33 8.40 36.49
C ASP A 200 7.32 7.60 37.31
N LEU A 201 6.84 6.50 36.80
CA LEU A 201 5.86 5.61 37.50
C LEU A 201 6.52 4.53 38.36
N GLY A 202 7.82 4.26 38.19
CA GLY A 202 8.54 3.19 38.88
C GLY A 202 8.11 1.78 38.47
N LYS A 203 7.37 1.61 37.39
CA LYS A 203 6.89 0.35 36.84
C LYS A 203 6.66 0.44 35.33
N VAL A 204 6.53 -0.70 34.67
CA VAL A 204 6.07 -0.74 33.27
C VAL A 204 4.67 -0.13 33.19
N PRO A 205 4.47 0.95 32.41
CA PRO A 205 3.16 1.58 32.32
C PRO A 205 2.16 0.66 31.60
N THR A 206 0.94 0.64 32.10
CA THR A 206 -0.19 0.10 31.33
C THR A 206 -0.45 0.96 30.10
N ARG A 207 -1.18 0.44 29.11
CA ARG A 207 -1.58 1.17 27.92
C ARG A 207 -2.28 2.50 28.24
N VAL A 208 -3.14 2.52 29.27
CA VAL A 208 -3.87 3.72 29.71
C VAL A 208 -2.93 4.72 30.39
N GLU A 209 -2.06 4.24 31.26
CA GLU A 209 -1.06 5.09 31.92
C GLU A 209 -0.12 5.73 30.89
N LEU A 210 0.41 4.95 29.95
CA LEU A 210 1.24 5.50 28.89
C LEU A 210 0.48 6.54 28.06
N PHE A 211 -0.77 6.29 27.68
CA PHE A 211 -1.61 7.26 26.98
C PHE A 211 -1.77 8.57 27.75
N THR A 212 -1.85 8.50 29.08
CA THR A 212 -2.05 9.66 29.95
C THR A 212 -0.80 10.51 30.09
N TYR A 213 0.38 9.90 30.05
CA TYR A 213 1.65 10.56 30.39
C TYR A 213 2.61 10.73 29.21
N ILE A 214 2.30 10.17 28.03
CA ILE A 214 3.11 10.34 26.82
C ILE A 214 3.11 11.79 26.35
N ASP A 215 4.23 12.24 25.80
CA ASP A 215 4.35 13.59 25.24
C ASP A 215 3.36 13.82 24.09
N ASP A 216 2.64 14.93 24.12
CA ASP A 216 1.59 15.26 23.13
C ASP A 216 2.12 15.32 21.69
N ILE A 217 3.36 15.79 21.50
CA ILE A 217 3.98 15.89 20.18
C ILE A 217 4.29 14.49 19.64
N ILE A 218 4.78 13.61 20.53
CA ILE A 218 5.06 12.21 20.18
C ILE A 218 3.75 11.49 19.85
N TYR A 219 2.72 11.70 20.68
CA TYR A 219 1.39 11.12 20.46
C TYR A 219 0.78 11.56 19.12
N GLU A 220 0.78 12.85 18.80
CA GLU A 220 0.22 13.35 17.53
C GLU A 220 1.00 12.83 16.30
N ASN A 221 2.32 12.73 16.39
CA ASN A 221 3.13 12.13 15.32
C ASN A 221 2.83 10.64 15.13
N MET A 222 2.56 9.92 16.20
CA MET A 222 2.26 8.50 16.22
C MET A 222 0.83 8.21 15.77
N LYS A 223 -0.17 8.99 16.22
CA LYS A 223 -1.59 8.85 15.91
C LYS A 223 -1.88 8.81 14.40
N ASN A 224 -1.18 9.65 13.64
CA ASN A 224 -1.31 9.75 12.20
C ASN A 224 -0.54 8.67 11.43
N ASN A 225 0.27 7.87 12.11
CA ASN A 225 1.07 6.81 11.51
C ASN A 225 0.65 5.44 12.06
N LYS A 226 -0.28 4.77 11.36
CA LYS A 226 -0.81 3.45 11.80
C LYS A 226 0.28 2.44 12.16
N LYS A 227 1.43 2.49 11.48
CA LYS A 227 2.54 1.54 11.68
C LYS A 227 3.34 1.81 12.95
N ASN A 228 3.39 3.06 13.39
CA ASN A 228 4.12 3.48 14.60
C ASN A 228 3.18 3.74 15.78
N ASN A 229 1.88 3.53 15.62
CA ASN A 229 0.90 3.72 16.68
C ASN A 229 0.90 2.50 17.62
N ILE A 230 1.72 2.58 18.65
CA ILE A 230 1.89 1.53 19.64
C ILE A 230 0.60 1.20 20.40
N PHE A 231 -0.35 2.12 20.48
CA PHE A 231 -1.65 1.89 21.13
C PHE A 231 -2.58 0.96 20.33
N LYS A 232 -2.19 0.56 19.11
CA LYS A 232 -2.92 -0.41 18.30
C LYS A 232 -2.34 -1.83 18.33
N ASN A 233 -1.22 -1.99 18.97
CA ASN A 233 -0.59 -3.27 19.29
C ASN A 233 0.38 -3.05 20.45
N TYR A 234 -0.17 -2.83 21.63
CA TYR A 234 0.63 -2.47 22.82
C TYR A 234 1.44 -3.67 23.31
N LEU A 235 0.85 -4.87 23.31
CA LEU A 235 1.54 -6.10 23.66
C LEU A 235 2.74 -6.36 22.73
N GLY A 236 2.55 -6.21 21.42
CA GLY A 236 3.63 -6.33 20.45
C GLY A 236 4.73 -5.27 20.61
N PHE A 237 4.37 -4.05 21.02
CA PHE A 237 5.34 -3.01 21.34
C PHE A 237 6.18 -3.38 22.55
N LEU A 238 5.55 -3.84 23.66
CA LEU A 238 6.26 -4.28 24.86
C LEU A 238 7.19 -5.46 24.56
N ASN A 239 6.74 -6.41 23.74
CA ASN A 239 7.59 -7.50 23.27
C ASN A 239 8.82 -7.02 22.49
N GLU A 240 8.64 -6.02 21.65
CA GLU A 240 9.74 -5.49 20.81
C GLU A 240 10.83 -4.79 21.63
N ILE A 241 10.45 -4.18 22.77
CA ILE A 241 11.38 -3.49 23.68
C ILE A 241 11.80 -4.34 24.88
N ASP A 242 11.41 -5.63 24.89
CA ASP A 242 11.72 -6.61 25.94
C ASP A 242 11.22 -6.19 27.35
N GLU A 243 9.97 -5.70 27.40
CA GLU A 243 9.33 -5.20 28.62
C GLU A 243 8.08 -6.01 29.02
N LEU A 244 7.85 -7.19 28.40
CA LEU A 244 6.78 -8.12 28.78
C LEU A 244 7.10 -8.87 30.07
N THR A 245 6.09 -9.06 30.91
CA THR A 245 6.13 -10.06 32.00
C THR A 245 6.09 -11.49 31.45
N GLU A 246 6.46 -12.47 32.26
CA GLU A 246 6.36 -13.88 31.84
C GLU A 246 4.93 -14.28 31.51
N GLU A 247 3.93 -13.80 32.27
CA GLU A 247 2.51 -14.06 32.01
C GLU A 247 2.06 -13.45 30.67
N GLU A 248 2.53 -12.23 30.35
CA GLU A 248 2.22 -11.57 29.07
C GLU A 248 2.90 -12.27 27.88
N LYS A 249 4.08 -12.85 28.07
CA LYS A 249 4.75 -13.63 27.02
C LYS A 249 3.96 -14.89 26.64
N GLU A 250 3.24 -15.51 27.60
CA GLU A 250 2.37 -16.66 27.32
C GLU A 250 1.19 -16.31 26.40
N LEU A 251 0.79 -15.04 26.32
CA LEU A 251 -0.28 -14.59 25.43
C LEU A 251 0.16 -14.51 23.96
N LEU A 252 1.46 -14.40 23.69
CA LEU A 252 1.98 -14.24 22.34
C LEU A 252 1.69 -15.48 21.47
N ASN A 253 1.31 -15.24 20.22
CA ASN A 253 0.95 -16.26 19.23
C ASN A 253 -0.26 -17.14 19.63
N THR A 254 -1.13 -16.64 20.52
CA THR A 254 -2.36 -17.31 20.94
C THR A 254 -3.61 -16.60 20.43
N GLU A 255 -4.78 -17.21 20.64
CA GLU A 255 -6.08 -16.55 20.36
C GLU A 255 -6.29 -15.32 21.24
N ALA A 256 -5.71 -15.30 22.46
CA ALA A 256 -5.77 -14.16 23.36
C ALA A 256 -5.07 -12.92 22.77
N GLU A 257 -3.90 -13.09 22.15
CA GLU A 257 -3.24 -11.99 21.45
C GLU A 257 -4.12 -11.45 20.30
N GLN A 258 -4.73 -12.34 19.52
CA GLN A 258 -5.61 -11.92 18.43
C GLN A 258 -6.82 -11.14 18.95
N PHE A 259 -7.39 -11.55 20.07
CA PHE A 259 -8.50 -10.85 20.72
C PHE A 259 -8.08 -9.47 21.24
N ILE A 260 -6.93 -9.35 21.91
CA ILE A 260 -6.38 -8.07 22.39
C ILE A 260 -6.17 -7.12 21.20
N ASN A 261 -5.52 -7.58 20.13
CA ASN A 261 -5.28 -6.79 18.94
C ASN A 261 -6.60 -6.32 18.29
N MET A 262 -7.60 -7.17 18.23
CA MET A 262 -8.93 -6.82 17.72
C MET A 262 -9.57 -5.69 18.55
N ILE A 263 -9.45 -5.71 19.87
CA ILE A 263 -9.94 -4.65 20.75
C ILE A 263 -9.17 -3.35 20.52
N GLU A 264 -7.86 -3.41 20.45
CA GLU A 264 -6.98 -2.24 20.30
C GLU A 264 -7.14 -1.54 18.94
N GLU A 265 -7.40 -2.32 17.89
CA GLU A 265 -7.65 -1.78 16.55
C GLU A 265 -9.09 -1.28 16.34
N THR A 266 -10.03 -1.76 17.17
CA THR A 266 -11.44 -1.47 17.00
C THR A 266 -11.75 0.01 17.22
N SER A 267 -12.33 0.64 16.21
CA SER A 267 -12.87 2.00 16.33
C SER A 267 -14.20 1.98 17.09
N MET A 268 -14.26 2.66 18.23
CA MET A 268 -15.46 2.83 19.06
C MET A 268 -16.38 3.93 18.52
N THR A 269 -16.79 3.83 17.27
CA THR A 269 -17.69 4.82 16.65
C THR A 269 -19.13 4.75 17.14
N LYS A 270 -19.52 3.66 17.81
CA LYS A 270 -20.86 3.44 18.37
C LYS A 270 -20.78 2.74 19.72
N THR A 271 -21.62 3.17 20.67
CA THR A 271 -21.63 2.72 22.06
C THR A 271 -22.02 1.25 22.26
N TYR A 272 -22.69 0.60 21.30
CA TYR A 272 -23.11 -0.81 21.44
C TYR A 272 -21.94 -1.81 21.56
N LYS A 273 -20.74 -1.43 21.17
CA LYS A 273 -19.56 -2.30 21.30
C LYS A 273 -19.09 -2.44 22.75
N ILE A 274 -19.35 -1.44 23.58
CA ILE A 274 -18.97 -1.44 25.00
C ILE A 274 -19.66 -2.57 25.78
N PRO A 275 -21.00 -2.75 25.70
CA PRO A 275 -21.67 -3.87 26.38
C PRO A 275 -21.18 -5.24 25.93
N ILE A 276 -20.85 -5.40 24.65
CA ILE A 276 -20.32 -6.68 24.14
C ILE A 276 -18.97 -6.99 24.78
N ILE A 277 -18.04 -6.03 24.83
CA ILE A 277 -16.72 -6.21 25.46
C ILE A 277 -16.88 -6.48 26.96
N LEU A 278 -17.77 -5.77 27.66
CA LEU A 278 -18.03 -5.99 29.07
C LEU A 278 -18.64 -7.36 29.36
N ALA A 279 -19.41 -7.94 28.44
CA ALA A 279 -19.97 -9.28 28.58
C ALA A 279 -18.89 -10.39 28.53
N PHE A 280 -17.73 -10.13 27.96
CA PHE A 280 -16.57 -11.03 27.98
C PHE A 280 -15.72 -10.88 29.24
N TYR A 281 -15.92 -9.80 30.02
CA TYR A 281 -15.14 -9.51 31.21
C TYR A 281 -15.77 -10.11 32.48
N ASN A 282 -17.05 -10.46 32.44
CA ASN A 282 -17.81 -11.14 33.53
C ASN A 282 -17.96 -12.63 33.24
#